data_53e901212c92c993a346f2ba2375307c
#
_entry.id   53e901212c92c993a346f2ba2375307c
#
_cell.length_a   1.000
_cell.length_b   1.000
_cell.length_c   1.000
_cell.angle_alpha   90.00
_cell.angle_beta   90.00
_cell.angle_gamma   90.00
#
_symmetry.space_group_name_H-M   'P 1'
#
loop_
_entity.id
_entity.type
_entity.pdbx_description
1 polymer ?
#
loop_
_entity_poly.entity_id
_entity_poly.type
_entity_poly.pdbx_seq_one_letter_code
_entity_poly.pdbx_strand_id
1 'polypeptide(L)'
;ENYDFIFISELKKRLPDHPFLQKVDAENEGFSDEKIKLPEKMLSTDKAYTWGEVEKWLERISKFSEEINVLLSEIQIKGTAKLDGFAGYDDGKKLYTRGDGNKGSDISRVFQRGLGILNDSERGQGPGEIVVKRSYFEDHLSNDFEYPRNFQASLIKEKELDKFARDAIDAKAALFVPFKQLPFWKGNIDEFKNQFLDIVIKLEEGVDFDIDGVVFEIVNLELKEFMGSNRKFHRWQIAYKENKEKAQVKVISVTAQVGRTGKITPVAELEPTQLSGATMYRATGHHYGLVKEQGLGAGSIIELTRSGMVIPKINKVLKTAEVDIPLNCPSCNSQLIWDSDFLMCPNENDCPDQVVGKMIYFFRILGNNDGFGHATIQKLYDEGIRQVSDIYLLNIDELVSMGFGEKTSQNLINQLQRSRQESIEDWRFL
;
A
#
# COMPACT_ATOMS: atom_id res chain seq x y z
N GLU A 1 -14.80 -5.02 -1.09
CA GLU A 1 -14.09 -6.14 -0.41
C GLU A 1 -14.78 -7.50 -0.61
N ASN A 2 -16.12 -7.59 -0.56
CA ASN A 2 -16.83 -8.86 -0.76
C ASN A 2 -16.71 -9.40 -2.20
N TYR A 3 -16.73 -8.55 -3.22
CA TYR A 3 -16.59 -8.97 -4.61
C TYR A 3 -15.18 -9.49 -4.91
N ASP A 4 -14.14 -8.87 -4.37
CA ASP A 4 -12.76 -9.34 -4.52
C ASP A 4 -12.58 -10.71 -3.84
N PHE A 5 -13.21 -10.93 -2.70
CA PHE A 5 -13.16 -12.22 -2.01
C PHE A 5 -13.87 -13.32 -2.81
N ILE A 6 -15.07 -13.06 -3.33
CA ILE A 6 -15.84 -14.00 -4.16
C ILE A 6 -15.09 -14.30 -5.44
N PHE A 7 -14.57 -13.26 -6.14
CA PHE A 7 -13.78 -13.41 -7.36
C PHE A 7 -12.51 -14.24 -7.13
N ILE A 8 -11.72 -13.91 -6.09
CA ILE A 8 -10.50 -14.64 -5.75
C ILE A 8 -10.83 -16.09 -5.36
N SER A 9 -11.91 -16.32 -4.63
CA SER A 9 -12.35 -17.67 -4.26
C SER A 9 -12.73 -18.50 -5.50
N GLU A 10 -13.45 -17.91 -6.44
CA GLU A 10 -13.86 -18.58 -7.66
C GLU A 10 -12.69 -18.79 -8.63
N LEU A 11 -11.79 -17.80 -8.73
CA LEU A 11 -10.56 -17.91 -9.53
C LEU A 11 -9.64 -19.01 -8.99
N LYS A 12 -9.49 -19.14 -7.67
CA LYS A 12 -8.74 -20.25 -7.05
C LYS A 12 -9.31 -21.62 -7.34
N LYS A 13 -10.63 -21.73 -7.43
CA LYS A 13 -11.29 -23.01 -7.75
C LYS A 13 -11.09 -23.41 -9.21
N ARG A 14 -11.16 -22.44 -10.13
CA ARG A 14 -11.11 -22.70 -11.58
C ARG A 14 -9.70 -22.73 -12.13
N LEU A 15 -8.83 -21.85 -11.65
CA LEU A 15 -7.47 -21.62 -12.13
C LEU A 15 -6.52 -21.38 -10.96
N PRO A 16 -6.18 -22.42 -10.15
CA PRO A 16 -5.40 -22.26 -8.92
C PRO A 16 -4.02 -21.64 -9.13
N ASP A 17 -3.41 -21.86 -10.29
CA ASP A 17 -2.07 -21.34 -10.63
C ASP A 17 -2.11 -20.02 -11.40
N HIS A 18 -3.28 -19.35 -11.48
CA HIS A 18 -3.41 -18.11 -12.25
C HIS A 18 -2.48 -17.01 -11.72
N PRO A 19 -1.73 -16.31 -12.60
CA PRO A 19 -0.75 -15.28 -12.19
C PRO A 19 -1.31 -14.19 -11.29
N PHE A 20 -2.59 -13.82 -11.47
CA PHE A 20 -3.28 -12.87 -10.59
C PHE A 20 -3.28 -13.29 -9.12
N LEU A 21 -3.36 -14.59 -8.82
CA LEU A 21 -3.33 -15.13 -7.46
C LEU A 21 -1.95 -15.01 -6.80
N GLN A 22 -0.92 -14.70 -7.59
CA GLN A 22 0.46 -14.62 -7.15
C GLN A 22 1.00 -13.18 -7.07
N LYS A 23 0.21 -12.19 -7.51
CA LYS A 23 0.65 -10.79 -7.57
C LYS A 23 0.54 -10.09 -6.21
N VAL A 24 1.59 -9.37 -5.81
CA VAL A 24 1.64 -8.48 -4.64
C VAL A 24 1.36 -7.04 -5.10
N ASP A 25 0.81 -6.20 -4.24
CA ASP A 25 0.61 -4.78 -4.56
C ASP A 25 1.97 -4.13 -4.86
N ALA A 26 2.06 -3.42 -5.98
CA ALA A 26 3.30 -2.77 -6.42
C ALA A 26 3.68 -1.62 -5.48
N GLU A 27 4.98 -1.46 -5.22
CA GLU A 27 5.51 -0.22 -4.65
C GLU A 27 5.44 0.90 -5.69
N ASN A 28 5.21 2.14 -5.22
CA ASN A 28 5.05 3.32 -6.07
C ASN A 28 6.14 3.46 -7.13
N GLU A 29 5.73 3.80 -8.35
CA GLU A 29 6.52 3.85 -9.57
C GLU A 29 7.59 4.96 -9.59
N GLY A 30 8.66 4.75 -10.31
CA GLY A 30 9.79 5.67 -10.50
C GLY A 30 11.07 4.98 -10.92
N PHE A 31 11.00 3.68 -11.27
CA PHE A 31 12.15 2.87 -11.69
C PHE A 31 12.07 2.53 -13.18
N SER A 32 13.22 2.08 -13.75
CA SER A 32 13.34 1.71 -15.17
C SER A 32 12.23 0.76 -15.63
N ASP A 33 11.79 0.91 -16.87
CA ASP A 33 10.67 0.16 -17.48
C ASP A 33 10.86 -1.36 -17.53
N GLU A 34 12.07 -1.85 -17.36
CA GLU A 34 12.38 -3.29 -17.42
C GLU A 34 12.22 -3.95 -16.05
N LYS A 35 11.14 -4.72 -15.87
CA LYS A 35 10.90 -5.53 -14.68
C LYS A 35 11.56 -6.89 -14.80
N ILE A 36 12.43 -7.22 -13.86
CA ILE A 36 13.20 -8.47 -13.80
C ILE A 36 12.56 -9.40 -12.78
N LYS A 37 12.44 -10.69 -13.12
CA LYS A 37 11.93 -11.71 -12.19
C LYS A 37 12.86 -11.82 -10.98
N LEU A 38 12.29 -11.73 -9.78
CA LEU A 38 13.05 -11.92 -8.55
C LEU A 38 13.48 -13.37 -8.37
N PRO A 39 14.69 -13.61 -7.82
CA PRO A 39 15.15 -14.96 -7.49
C PRO A 39 14.24 -15.66 -6.50
N GLU A 40 13.66 -14.90 -5.56
CA GLU A 40 12.72 -15.37 -4.54
C GLU A 40 11.57 -14.36 -4.40
N LYS A 41 10.36 -14.85 -4.06
CA LYS A 41 9.20 -13.99 -3.86
C LYS A 41 9.36 -13.13 -2.61
N MET A 42 9.15 -11.82 -2.76
CA MET A 42 9.13 -10.86 -1.65
C MET A 42 7.68 -10.45 -1.33
N LEU A 43 6.95 -11.30 -0.62
CA LEU A 43 5.58 -11.00 -0.23
C LEU A 43 5.53 -9.89 0.84
N SER A 44 4.39 -9.21 0.93
CA SER A 44 4.08 -8.35 2.07
C SER A 44 3.88 -9.20 3.32
N THR A 45 3.78 -8.57 4.48
CA THR A 45 3.42 -9.23 5.73
C THR A 45 1.94 -9.03 6.03
N ASP A 46 1.27 -10.02 6.64
CA ASP A 46 -0.02 -9.83 7.31
C ASP A 46 0.14 -8.82 8.44
N LYS A 47 -0.90 -8.07 8.79
CA LYS A 47 -0.81 -6.96 9.75
C LYS A 47 -1.71 -7.20 10.94
N ALA A 48 -1.19 -6.93 12.13
CA ALA A 48 -1.93 -6.85 13.38
C ALA A 48 -1.66 -5.50 14.06
N TYR A 49 -2.69 -4.88 14.58
CA TYR A 49 -2.62 -3.60 15.31
C TYR A 49 -3.05 -3.76 16.77
N THR A 50 -3.54 -4.92 17.12
CA THR A 50 -4.00 -5.28 18.47
C THR A 50 -3.51 -6.66 18.85
N TRP A 51 -3.40 -6.92 20.15
CA TRP A 51 -3.10 -8.26 20.63
C TRP A 51 -4.12 -9.30 20.17
N GLY A 52 -5.42 -8.98 20.15
CA GLY A 52 -6.46 -9.92 19.68
C GLY A 52 -6.29 -10.34 18.21
N GLU A 53 -5.67 -9.51 17.36
CA GLU A 53 -5.32 -9.90 15.98
C GLU A 53 -4.11 -10.83 15.95
N VAL A 54 -3.15 -10.64 16.86
CA VAL A 54 -2.02 -11.57 17.05
C VAL A 54 -2.51 -12.92 17.59
N GLU A 55 -3.47 -12.92 18.53
CA GLU A 55 -4.10 -14.15 19.03
C GLU A 55 -4.77 -14.95 17.90
N LYS A 56 -5.50 -14.31 17.01
CA LYS A 56 -6.09 -14.97 15.82
C LYS A 56 -5.03 -15.59 14.90
N TRP A 57 -3.85 -14.99 14.82
CA TRP A 57 -2.73 -15.57 14.08
C TRP A 57 -2.18 -16.81 14.80
N LEU A 58 -2.06 -16.78 16.14
CA LEU A 58 -1.67 -17.95 16.96
C LEU A 58 -2.70 -19.09 16.87
N GLU A 59 -4.00 -18.78 16.88
CA GLU A 59 -5.07 -19.77 16.67
C GLU A 59 -4.95 -20.44 15.30
N ARG A 60 -4.62 -19.65 14.26
CA ARG A 60 -4.33 -20.21 12.93
C ARG A 60 -3.15 -21.19 12.97
N ILE A 61 -2.06 -20.83 13.65
CA ILE A 61 -0.89 -21.69 13.81
C ILE A 61 -1.28 -23.00 14.51
N SER A 62 -2.02 -22.89 15.61
CA SER A 62 -2.50 -24.06 16.35
C SER A 62 -3.30 -25.02 15.46
N LYS A 63 -4.27 -24.48 14.71
CA LYS A 63 -5.06 -25.29 13.81
C LYS A 63 -4.24 -26.03 12.75
N PHE A 64 -3.30 -25.34 12.11
CA PHE A 64 -2.45 -25.94 11.09
C PHE A 64 -1.45 -26.96 11.68
N SER A 65 -0.94 -26.71 12.91
CA SER A 65 -0.04 -27.64 13.58
C SER A 65 -0.72 -28.95 13.97
N GLU A 66 -2.00 -28.89 14.38
CA GLU A 66 -2.82 -30.07 14.65
C GLU A 66 -3.01 -30.93 13.39
N GLU A 67 -3.23 -30.31 12.21
CA GLU A 67 -3.42 -31.01 10.94
C GLU A 67 -2.18 -31.83 10.50
N ILE A 68 -0.96 -31.43 10.92
CA ILE A 68 0.29 -32.13 10.61
C ILE A 68 0.94 -32.81 11.83
N ASN A 69 0.21 -32.90 12.96
CA ASN A 69 0.67 -33.50 14.21
C ASN A 69 1.96 -32.88 14.78
N VAL A 70 2.18 -31.58 14.61
CA VAL A 70 3.25 -30.83 15.28
C VAL A 70 2.73 -30.30 16.62
N LEU A 71 3.45 -30.62 17.70
CA LEU A 71 3.06 -30.19 19.05
C LEU A 71 3.27 -28.67 19.20
N LEU A 72 2.31 -27.97 19.79
CA LEU A 72 2.40 -26.53 20.04
C LEU A 72 3.64 -26.13 20.86
N SER A 73 4.06 -27.01 21.79
CA SER A 73 5.28 -26.82 22.59
C SER A 73 6.59 -26.86 21.80
N GLU A 74 6.56 -27.43 20.60
CA GLU A 74 7.72 -27.50 19.69
C GLU A 74 7.80 -26.30 18.75
N ILE A 75 6.73 -25.52 18.66
CA ILE A 75 6.68 -24.35 17.78
C ILE A 75 7.45 -23.21 18.43
N GLN A 76 8.43 -22.70 17.70
CA GLN A 76 9.17 -21.51 18.08
C GLN A 76 8.78 -20.34 17.18
N ILE A 77 8.67 -19.18 17.80
CA ILE A 77 8.44 -17.89 17.14
C ILE A 77 9.74 -17.10 17.16
N LYS A 78 10.07 -16.49 16.03
CA LYS A 78 11.15 -15.52 15.91
C LYS A 78 10.54 -14.14 15.67
N GLY A 79 11.03 -13.12 16.38
CA GLY A 79 10.66 -11.71 16.20
C GLY A 79 11.85 -10.88 15.74
N THR A 80 11.64 -9.95 14.81
CA THR A 80 12.65 -8.97 14.35
C THR A 80 12.00 -7.61 14.16
N ALA A 81 12.78 -6.53 14.30
CA ALA A 81 12.31 -5.19 13.95
C ALA A 81 11.89 -5.13 12.48
N LYS A 82 10.78 -4.46 12.20
CA LYS A 82 10.31 -4.16 10.84
C LYS A 82 10.83 -2.81 10.41
N LEU A 83 11.89 -2.82 9.62
CA LEU A 83 12.51 -1.61 9.12
C LEU A 83 11.54 -0.83 8.21
N ASP A 84 11.60 0.50 8.26
CA ASP A 84 10.88 1.39 7.36
C ASP A 84 11.86 1.99 6.33
N GLY A 85 11.97 1.33 5.19
CA GLY A 85 12.88 1.69 4.13
C GLY A 85 12.41 1.27 2.76
N PHE A 86 13.36 0.91 1.91
CA PHE A 86 13.11 0.34 0.59
C PHE A 86 13.54 -1.13 0.55
N ALA A 87 12.55 -2.00 0.47
CA ALA A 87 12.77 -3.43 0.38
C ALA A 87 13.52 -3.81 -0.89
N GLY A 88 14.58 -4.61 -0.74
CA GLY A 88 15.41 -5.08 -1.83
C GLY A 88 15.86 -6.52 -1.65
N TYR A 89 16.23 -7.15 -2.75
CA TYR A 89 16.82 -8.49 -2.79
C TYR A 89 18.21 -8.45 -3.40
N ASP A 90 19.22 -8.83 -2.63
CA ASP A 90 20.61 -8.92 -3.08
C ASP A 90 21.00 -10.36 -3.39
N ASP A 91 21.16 -10.71 -4.68
CA ASP A 91 21.57 -12.04 -5.13
C ASP A 91 23.10 -12.21 -5.26
N GLY A 92 23.87 -11.19 -4.87
CA GLY A 92 25.34 -11.15 -4.98
C GLY A 92 25.83 -10.50 -6.28
N LYS A 93 25.05 -10.53 -7.33
CA LYS A 93 25.35 -9.87 -8.61
C LYS A 93 24.53 -8.59 -8.76
N LYS A 94 23.23 -8.67 -8.47
CA LYS A 94 22.28 -7.58 -8.60
C LYS A 94 21.53 -7.32 -7.30
N LEU A 95 21.08 -6.09 -7.17
CA LEU A 95 20.10 -5.69 -6.16
C LEU A 95 18.81 -5.32 -6.86
N TYR A 96 17.73 -5.93 -6.47
CA TYR A 96 16.39 -5.71 -7.03
C TYR A 96 15.50 -4.98 -6.02
N THR A 97 14.62 -4.13 -6.49
CA THR A 97 13.48 -3.68 -5.65
C THR A 97 12.52 -4.84 -5.44
N ARG A 98 11.70 -4.78 -4.39
CA ARG A 98 10.60 -5.74 -4.19
C ARG A 98 9.61 -5.73 -5.36
N GLY A 99 9.32 -4.56 -5.92
CA GLY A 99 8.34 -4.40 -6.98
C GLY A 99 6.97 -4.96 -6.60
N ASP A 100 6.41 -5.82 -7.47
CA ASP A 100 5.14 -6.51 -7.22
C ASP A 100 5.29 -7.82 -6.42
N GLY A 101 6.47 -8.06 -5.87
CA GLY A 101 6.82 -9.26 -5.11
C GLY A 101 7.30 -10.43 -5.95
N ASN A 102 7.11 -10.42 -7.26
CA ASN A 102 7.61 -11.42 -8.21
C ASN A 102 8.62 -10.82 -9.17
N LYS A 103 8.44 -9.54 -9.54
CA LYS A 103 9.30 -8.79 -10.45
C LYS A 103 9.66 -7.46 -9.83
N GLY A 104 10.94 -7.12 -9.83
CA GLY A 104 11.49 -5.86 -9.35
C GLY A 104 12.33 -5.17 -10.41
N SER A 105 12.77 -3.95 -10.13
CA SER A 105 13.70 -3.20 -10.97
C SER A 105 15.13 -3.40 -10.45
N ASP A 106 16.12 -3.43 -11.37
CA ASP A 106 17.53 -3.45 -11.00
C ASP A 106 17.96 -2.09 -10.43
N ILE A 107 18.39 -2.09 -9.19
CA ILE A 107 18.91 -0.93 -8.48
C ILE A 107 20.37 -1.12 -8.02
N SER A 108 21.10 -2.04 -8.64
CA SER A 108 22.50 -2.37 -8.30
C SER A 108 23.44 -1.16 -8.32
N ARG A 109 23.05 -0.10 -9.04
CA ARG A 109 23.80 1.17 -9.09
C ARG A 109 24.05 1.78 -7.71
N VAL A 110 23.20 1.50 -6.70
CA VAL A 110 23.40 2.05 -5.35
C VAL A 110 24.65 1.52 -4.68
N PHE A 111 25.00 0.24 -4.92
CA PHE A 111 26.27 -0.33 -4.45
C PHE A 111 27.47 0.22 -5.20
N GLN A 112 27.35 0.45 -6.51
CA GLN A 112 28.40 1.09 -7.31
C GLN A 112 28.71 2.53 -6.83
N ARG A 113 27.73 3.16 -6.15
CA ARG A 113 27.84 4.48 -5.56
C ARG A 113 28.34 4.49 -4.12
N GLY A 114 28.70 3.32 -3.58
CA GLY A 114 29.27 3.19 -2.26
C GLY A 114 28.32 2.80 -1.14
N LEU A 115 27.01 2.51 -1.43
CA LEU A 115 26.10 2.02 -0.39
C LEU A 115 26.70 0.78 0.28
N GLY A 116 26.89 0.84 1.60
CA GLY A 116 27.39 -0.27 2.39
C GLY A 116 26.33 -1.33 2.69
N ILE A 117 26.78 -2.49 3.17
CA ILE A 117 25.93 -3.51 3.77
C ILE A 117 26.19 -3.52 5.27
N LEU A 118 25.17 -3.77 6.07
CA LEU A 118 25.31 -3.86 7.53
C LEU A 118 26.45 -4.80 7.90
N ASN A 119 27.28 -4.40 8.86
CA ASN A 119 28.47 -5.12 9.35
C ASN A 119 29.53 -5.36 8.27
N ASP A 120 29.62 -4.50 7.24
CA ASP A 120 30.54 -4.63 6.11
C ASP A 120 30.51 -6.03 5.47
N SER A 121 29.32 -6.65 5.43
CA SER A 121 29.13 -7.99 4.90
C SER A 121 29.27 -8.05 3.38
N GLU A 122 29.61 -9.22 2.84
CA GLU A 122 29.65 -9.46 1.41
C GLU A 122 28.25 -9.41 0.78
N ARG A 123 28.22 -9.23 -0.56
CA ARG A 123 27.01 -9.28 -1.38
C ARG A 123 26.38 -10.69 -1.37
N GLY A 124 25.13 -10.83 -1.79
CA GLY A 124 24.40 -12.11 -1.83
C GLY A 124 23.71 -12.43 -0.51
N GLN A 125 23.29 -11.40 0.21
CA GLN A 125 22.65 -11.55 1.51
C GLN A 125 21.15 -11.90 1.45
N GLY A 126 20.55 -11.89 0.25
CA GLY A 126 19.12 -12.14 0.08
C GLY A 126 18.27 -10.90 0.37
N PRO A 127 17.05 -11.08 0.93
CA PRO A 127 16.12 -9.99 1.18
C PRO A 127 16.60 -9.08 2.33
N GLY A 128 16.35 -7.80 2.18
CA GLY A 128 16.72 -6.77 3.16
C GLY A 128 16.05 -5.44 2.86
N GLU A 129 16.49 -4.40 3.56
CA GLU A 129 15.95 -3.04 3.44
C GLU A 129 17.09 -2.03 3.25
N ILE A 130 16.92 -1.06 2.35
CA ILE A 130 17.79 0.12 2.26
C ILE A 130 17.23 1.14 3.24
N VAL A 131 18.04 1.52 4.21
CA VAL A 131 17.68 2.42 5.31
C VAL A 131 18.79 3.42 5.61
N VAL A 132 18.44 4.48 6.35
CA VAL A 132 19.40 5.40 6.97
C VAL A 132 19.30 5.26 8.48
N LYS A 133 20.43 5.36 9.19
CA LYS A 133 20.47 5.36 10.66
C LYS A 133 19.64 6.51 11.20
N ARG A 134 18.79 6.23 12.19
CA ARG A 134 17.93 7.24 12.83
C ARG A 134 18.74 8.37 13.48
N SER A 135 19.78 8.01 14.21
CA SER A 135 20.70 8.98 14.82
C SER A 135 21.28 9.94 13.79
N TYR A 136 21.76 9.43 12.66
CA TYR A 136 22.31 10.27 11.59
C TYR A 136 21.25 11.16 10.94
N PHE A 137 20.05 10.62 10.73
CA PHE A 137 18.93 11.38 10.16
C PHE A 137 18.56 12.56 11.06
N GLU A 138 18.42 12.32 12.36
CA GLU A 138 18.09 13.35 13.35
C GLU A 138 19.14 14.47 13.40
N ASP A 139 20.43 14.09 13.36
CA ASP A 139 21.52 15.04 13.50
C ASP A 139 21.84 15.81 12.20
N HIS A 140 21.62 15.23 11.01
CA HIS A 140 22.14 15.76 9.76
C HIS A 140 21.13 15.99 8.65
N LEU A 141 19.95 15.35 8.69
CA LEU A 141 19.01 15.34 7.58
C LEU A 141 17.61 15.88 7.92
N SER A 142 17.25 15.94 9.20
CA SER A 142 15.91 16.31 9.66
C SER A 142 15.47 17.74 9.29
N ASN A 143 16.40 18.64 8.98
CA ASN A 143 16.10 19.99 8.52
C ASN A 143 15.73 20.06 7.03
N ASP A 144 16.18 19.09 6.23
CA ASP A 144 16.06 19.09 4.77
C ASP A 144 15.05 18.04 4.29
N PHE A 145 14.84 16.99 5.07
CA PHE A 145 13.91 15.90 4.77
C PHE A 145 12.91 15.71 5.90
N GLU A 146 11.63 15.65 5.56
CA GLU A 146 10.55 15.47 6.54
C GLU A 146 10.59 14.08 7.20
N TYR A 147 11.03 13.06 6.43
CA TYR A 147 11.13 11.66 6.88
C TYR A 147 12.34 10.94 6.31
N PRO A 148 12.91 9.96 7.05
CA PRO A 148 13.96 9.08 6.56
C PRO A 148 13.63 8.43 5.23
N ARG A 149 12.38 8.01 5.02
CA ARG A 149 11.94 7.38 3.78
C ARG A 149 12.02 8.28 2.56
N ASN A 150 11.80 9.59 2.72
CA ASN A 150 11.95 10.56 1.62
C ASN A 150 13.41 10.65 1.18
N PHE A 151 14.33 10.71 2.14
CA PHE A 151 15.78 10.66 1.87
C PHE A 151 16.19 9.33 1.23
N GLN A 152 15.74 8.20 1.77
CA GLN A 152 16.06 6.86 1.23
C GLN A 152 15.59 6.70 -0.21
N ALA A 153 14.47 7.34 -0.60
CA ALA A 153 13.98 7.35 -1.99
C ALA A 153 14.98 8.03 -2.93
N SER A 154 15.63 9.12 -2.50
CA SER A 154 16.62 9.83 -3.32
C SER A 154 17.84 8.98 -3.62
N LEU A 155 18.32 8.16 -2.67
CA LEU A 155 19.43 7.23 -2.87
C LEU A 155 19.22 6.29 -4.07
N ILE A 156 17.96 5.92 -4.31
CA ILE A 156 17.59 4.89 -5.28
C ILE A 156 17.14 5.51 -6.61
N LYS A 157 16.33 6.57 -6.57
CA LYS A 157 15.67 7.13 -7.75
C LYS A 157 16.54 8.10 -8.53
N GLU A 158 17.32 8.92 -7.85
CA GLU A 158 18.11 9.95 -8.49
C GLU A 158 19.19 9.37 -9.41
N LYS A 159 19.42 10.03 -10.57
CA LYS A 159 20.49 9.63 -11.50
C LYS A 159 21.88 9.92 -10.93
N GLU A 160 22.02 11.03 -10.23
CA GLU A 160 23.23 11.43 -9.53
C GLU A 160 22.91 11.66 -8.06
N LEU A 161 23.82 11.20 -7.17
CA LEU A 161 23.68 11.46 -5.75
C LEU A 161 23.91 12.94 -5.46
N ASP A 162 23.01 13.54 -4.71
CA ASP A 162 23.22 14.85 -4.12
C ASP A 162 24.29 14.80 -3.01
N LYS A 163 24.55 15.96 -2.40
CA LYS A 163 25.53 16.05 -1.31
C LYS A 163 25.09 15.23 -0.10
N PHE A 164 23.82 15.32 0.29
CA PHE A 164 23.29 14.62 1.47
C PHE A 164 23.43 13.10 1.35
N ALA A 165 23.11 12.56 0.16
CA ALA A 165 23.23 11.15 -0.12
C ALA A 165 24.69 10.66 -0.08
N ARG A 166 25.63 11.43 -0.63
CA ARG A 166 27.07 11.13 -0.56
C ARG A 166 27.58 11.14 0.87
N ASP A 167 27.31 12.22 1.61
CA ASP A 167 27.74 12.37 3.00
C ASP A 167 27.21 11.22 3.89
N ALA A 168 25.95 10.79 3.70
CA ALA A 168 25.37 9.67 4.43
C ALA A 168 25.97 8.31 4.08
N ILE A 169 26.33 8.09 2.81
CA ILE A 169 27.03 6.88 2.35
C ILE A 169 28.46 6.87 2.92
N ASP A 170 29.20 7.96 2.82
CA ASP A 170 30.57 8.08 3.30
C ASP A 170 30.65 7.90 4.84
N ALA A 171 29.63 8.38 5.55
CA ALA A 171 29.47 8.18 7.00
C ALA A 171 29.02 6.76 7.37
N LYS A 172 28.79 5.87 6.40
CA LYS A 172 28.15 4.53 6.61
C LYS A 172 26.85 4.61 7.40
N ALA A 173 26.11 5.68 7.18
CA ALA A 173 24.80 5.90 7.79
C ALA A 173 23.65 5.38 6.91
N ALA A 174 23.79 5.45 5.59
CA ALA A 174 22.89 4.80 4.63
C ALA A 174 23.42 3.40 4.30
N LEU A 175 22.59 2.37 4.48
CA LEU A 175 23.01 0.96 4.40
C LEU A 175 21.92 0.09 3.77
N PHE A 176 22.33 -1.00 3.12
CA PHE A 176 21.48 -2.15 2.90
C PHE A 176 21.57 -3.07 4.14
N VAL A 177 20.43 -3.35 4.76
CA VAL A 177 20.32 -4.17 5.97
C VAL A 177 19.63 -5.48 5.62
N PRO A 178 20.38 -6.60 5.49
CA PRO A 178 19.79 -7.92 5.27
C PRO A 178 18.92 -8.33 6.47
N PHE A 179 17.69 -8.82 6.23
CA PHE A 179 16.78 -9.21 7.31
C PHE A 179 17.34 -10.30 8.22
N LYS A 180 18.18 -11.17 7.69
CA LYS A 180 18.85 -12.22 8.47
C LYS A 180 19.91 -11.73 9.46
N GLN A 181 20.37 -10.48 9.31
CA GLN A 181 21.36 -9.85 10.19
C GLN A 181 20.73 -8.98 11.29
N LEU A 182 19.42 -8.80 11.26
CA LEU A 182 18.73 -8.04 12.29
C LEU A 182 18.83 -8.76 13.65
N PRO A 183 18.97 -7.99 14.74
CA PRO A 183 18.74 -8.52 16.08
C PRO A 183 17.37 -9.20 16.14
N PHE A 184 17.30 -10.34 16.82
CA PHE A 184 16.05 -11.09 16.91
C PHE A 184 15.81 -11.61 18.32
N TRP A 185 14.54 -11.79 18.63
CA TRP A 185 14.06 -12.60 19.73
C TRP A 185 13.61 -13.98 19.20
N LYS A 186 13.78 -15.03 20.01
CA LYS A 186 13.28 -16.36 19.67
C LYS A 186 12.85 -17.08 20.94
N GLY A 187 11.66 -17.69 20.94
CA GLY A 187 11.09 -18.42 22.06
C GLY A 187 9.87 -19.24 21.63
N ASN A 188 9.30 -19.98 22.60
CA ASN A 188 8.08 -20.75 22.37
C ASN A 188 6.82 -19.85 22.44
N ILE A 189 5.64 -20.45 22.15
CA ILE A 189 4.36 -19.72 22.11
C ILE A 189 3.99 -19.16 23.50
N ASP A 190 4.28 -19.89 24.59
CA ASP A 190 3.93 -19.44 25.93
C ASP A 190 4.81 -18.26 26.37
N GLU A 191 6.11 -18.32 26.12
CA GLU A 191 7.03 -17.19 26.33
C GLU A 191 6.59 -15.97 25.51
N PHE A 192 6.21 -16.18 24.24
CA PHE A 192 5.72 -15.13 23.38
C PHE A 192 4.46 -14.46 23.93
N LYS A 193 3.48 -15.25 24.38
CA LYS A 193 2.24 -14.71 24.96
C LYS A 193 2.49 -13.92 26.23
N ASN A 194 3.34 -14.47 27.12
CA ASN A 194 3.58 -13.89 28.45
C ASN A 194 4.43 -12.60 28.40
N GLN A 195 5.30 -12.47 27.38
CA GLN A 195 6.28 -11.37 27.30
C GLN A 195 6.10 -10.51 26.05
N PHE A 196 4.94 -10.57 25.41
CA PHE A 196 4.71 -9.96 24.08
C PHE A 196 5.14 -8.50 23.99
N LEU A 197 4.68 -7.65 24.92
CA LEU A 197 5.00 -6.22 24.91
C LEU A 197 6.49 -5.96 25.18
N ASP A 198 7.09 -6.69 26.11
CA ASP A 198 8.52 -6.56 26.42
C ASP A 198 9.39 -6.97 25.20
N ILE A 199 8.95 -8.00 24.48
CA ILE A 199 9.61 -8.46 23.26
C ILE A 199 9.52 -7.36 22.18
N VAL A 200 8.35 -6.76 21.99
CA VAL A 200 8.14 -5.67 21.02
C VAL A 200 9.06 -4.50 21.34
N ILE A 201 9.03 -4.00 22.57
CA ILE A 201 9.87 -2.87 23.02
C ILE A 201 11.35 -3.17 22.80
N LYS A 202 11.83 -4.35 23.25
CA LYS A 202 13.22 -4.74 23.10
C LYS A 202 13.69 -4.81 21.64
N LEU A 203 12.83 -5.27 20.74
CA LEU A 203 13.16 -5.34 19.31
C LEU A 203 13.13 -3.97 18.65
N GLU A 204 12.25 -3.08 19.08
CA GLU A 204 12.18 -1.70 18.60
C GLU A 204 13.39 -0.87 19.03
N GLU A 205 13.84 -1.02 20.27
CA GLU A 205 15.02 -0.34 20.83
C GLU A 205 16.34 -0.95 20.33
N GLY A 206 16.30 -2.18 19.83
CA GLY A 206 17.49 -2.95 19.42
C GLY A 206 18.13 -2.51 18.11
N VAL A 207 17.58 -1.51 17.40
CA VAL A 207 18.08 -1.04 16.10
C VAL A 207 18.10 0.49 16.03
N ASP A 208 19.14 1.03 15.39
CA ASP A 208 19.27 2.46 15.10
C ASP A 208 18.73 2.79 13.70
N PHE A 209 17.51 2.33 13.40
CA PHE A 209 16.81 2.59 12.14
C PHE A 209 15.35 2.91 12.42
N ASP A 210 14.71 3.63 11.50
CA ASP A 210 13.27 3.78 11.54
C ASP A 210 12.58 2.44 11.32
N ILE A 211 11.55 2.22 12.10
CA ILE A 211 10.75 0.98 12.08
C ILE A 211 9.26 1.29 12.02
N ASP A 212 8.53 0.43 11.39
CA ASP A 212 7.07 0.50 11.32
C ASP A 212 6.39 -0.68 12.06
N GLY A 213 7.08 -1.26 13.05
CA GLY A 213 6.61 -2.33 13.93
C GLY A 213 7.60 -3.48 14.09
N VAL A 214 7.09 -4.66 14.39
CA VAL A 214 7.86 -5.88 14.58
C VAL A 214 7.27 -7.02 13.76
N VAL A 215 8.11 -7.80 13.10
CA VAL A 215 7.68 -8.99 12.34
C VAL A 215 7.89 -10.23 13.19
N PHE A 216 6.86 -11.03 13.35
CA PHE A 216 6.91 -12.35 13.98
C PHE A 216 6.68 -13.44 12.95
N GLU A 217 7.45 -14.52 13.04
CA GLU A 217 7.34 -15.70 12.18
C GLU A 217 7.56 -16.98 12.96
N ILE A 218 6.92 -18.06 12.55
CA ILE A 218 7.24 -19.40 13.08
C ILE A 218 8.57 -19.87 12.50
N VAL A 219 9.31 -20.71 13.22
CA VAL A 219 10.64 -21.21 12.79
C VAL A 219 10.55 -22.59 12.14
N ASN A 220 9.55 -23.40 12.51
CA ASN A 220 9.38 -24.76 11.99
C ASN A 220 9.13 -24.73 10.46
N LEU A 221 10.04 -25.36 9.68
CA LEU A 221 10.01 -25.34 8.21
C LEU A 221 8.83 -26.12 7.64
N GLU A 222 8.54 -27.31 8.18
CA GLU A 222 7.42 -28.15 7.72
C GLU A 222 6.09 -27.41 7.89
N LEU A 223 5.89 -26.80 9.06
CA LEU A 223 4.70 -25.99 9.31
C LEU A 223 4.62 -24.74 8.42
N LYS A 224 5.76 -24.06 8.13
CA LYS A 224 5.79 -22.96 7.17
C LYS A 224 5.34 -23.39 5.79
N GLU A 225 5.86 -24.51 5.30
CA GLU A 225 5.50 -25.07 3.99
C GLU A 225 4.03 -25.44 3.94
N PHE A 226 3.52 -26.10 4.98
CA PHE A 226 2.11 -26.51 5.07
C PHE A 226 1.16 -25.31 5.15
N MET A 227 1.44 -24.31 5.98
CA MET A 227 0.65 -23.07 6.06
C MET A 227 0.68 -22.28 4.75
N GLY A 228 1.81 -22.32 4.06
CA GLY A 228 2.02 -21.67 2.77
C GLY A 228 1.77 -20.17 2.79
N SER A 229 1.39 -19.65 1.63
CA SER A 229 1.15 -18.22 1.40
C SER A 229 -0.18 -18.01 0.68
N ASN A 230 -0.73 -16.82 0.84
CA ASN A 230 -1.77 -16.34 -0.06
C ASN A 230 -1.17 -15.41 -1.12
N ARG A 231 -2.00 -14.67 -1.86
CA ARG A 231 -1.56 -13.72 -2.88
C ARG A 231 -0.67 -12.60 -2.32
N LYS A 232 -0.89 -12.17 -1.07
CA LYS A 232 -0.28 -10.96 -0.51
C LYS A 232 0.79 -11.24 0.52
N PHE A 233 0.64 -12.30 1.33
CA PHE A 233 1.50 -12.56 2.48
C PHE A 233 1.64 -14.06 2.81
N HIS A 234 2.67 -14.37 3.56
CA HIS A 234 2.87 -15.68 4.18
C HIS A 234 1.95 -15.85 5.39
N ARG A 235 1.22 -16.99 5.49
CA ARG A 235 0.31 -17.24 6.63
C ARG A 235 1.04 -17.50 7.94
N TRP A 236 2.30 -17.91 7.85
CA TRP A 236 3.18 -18.21 8.98
C TRP A 236 3.92 -16.98 9.53
N GLN A 237 3.64 -15.77 9.00
CA GLN A 237 4.29 -14.51 9.38
C GLN A 237 3.24 -13.43 9.63
N ILE A 238 3.50 -12.56 10.61
CA ILE A 238 2.65 -11.40 10.92
C ILE A 238 3.52 -10.20 11.30
N ALA A 239 3.13 -9.01 10.91
CA ALA A 239 3.71 -7.76 11.37
C ALA A 239 2.80 -7.13 12.42
N TYR A 240 3.27 -7.00 13.64
CA TYR A 240 2.62 -6.19 14.67
C TYR A 240 3.06 -4.74 14.52
N LYS A 241 2.09 -3.85 14.41
CA LYS A 241 2.30 -2.42 14.27
C LYS A 241 1.55 -1.69 15.38
N GLU A 242 2.29 -1.08 16.27
CA GLU A 242 1.68 -0.25 17.30
C GLU A 242 1.22 1.08 16.69
N ASN A 243 -0.06 1.41 16.89
CA ASN A 243 -0.57 2.75 16.56
C ASN A 243 -0.11 3.74 17.65
N LYS A 244 1.15 4.18 17.57
CA LYS A 244 1.77 5.00 18.62
C LYS A 244 1.22 6.42 18.67
N GLU A 245 0.81 6.96 17.53
CA GLU A 245 0.37 8.36 17.46
C GLU A 245 -1.12 8.46 17.17
N LYS A 246 -1.80 9.20 18.06
CA LYS A 246 -3.23 9.49 17.99
C LYS A 246 -3.43 10.99 18.17
N ALA A 247 -4.34 11.56 17.40
CA ALA A 247 -4.76 12.93 17.57
C ALA A 247 -6.25 13.03 17.76
N GLN A 248 -6.69 13.93 18.62
CA GLN A 248 -8.09 14.34 18.69
C GLN A 248 -8.30 15.49 17.73
N VAL A 249 -9.22 15.30 16.79
CA VAL A 249 -9.43 16.23 15.68
C VAL A 249 -10.90 16.57 15.56
N LYS A 250 -11.20 17.84 15.33
CA LYS A 250 -12.55 18.27 15.03
C LYS A 250 -12.85 18.14 13.56
N VAL A 251 -14.02 17.58 13.25
CA VAL A 251 -14.55 17.49 11.90
C VAL A 251 -15.20 18.82 11.53
N ILE A 252 -14.75 19.40 10.41
CA ILE A 252 -15.30 20.66 9.88
C ILE A 252 -16.63 20.37 9.16
N SER A 253 -16.60 19.35 8.29
CA SER A 253 -17.76 18.91 7.52
C SER A 253 -17.57 17.45 7.07
N VAL A 254 -18.65 16.84 6.61
CA VAL A 254 -18.60 15.53 5.93
C VAL A 254 -19.12 15.73 4.51
N THR A 255 -18.24 15.49 3.54
CA THR A 255 -18.55 15.63 2.11
C THR A 255 -18.83 14.28 1.47
N ALA A 256 -19.76 14.27 0.52
CA ALA A 256 -20.16 13.06 -0.22
C ALA A 256 -19.36 12.97 -1.52
N GLN A 257 -18.67 11.86 -1.76
CA GLN A 257 -17.96 11.59 -3.02
C GLN A 257 -18.58 10.41 -3.74
N VAL A 258 -18.81 10.55 -5.04
CA VAL A 258 -19.41 9.50 -5.88
C VAL A 258 -18.32 8.60 -6.43
N GLY A 259 -18.39 7.33 -6.07
CA GLY A 259 -17.50 6.32 -6.65
C GLY A 259 -18.01 5.82 -8.02
N ARG A 260 -17.13 5.20 -8.81
CA ARG A 260 -17.44 4.63 -10.15
C ARG A 260 -18.58 3.61 -10.18
N THR A 261 -18.90 3.02 -9.06
CA THR A 261 -20.00 2.03 -8.90
C THR A 261 -21.26 2.63 -8.32
N GLY A 262 -21.36 3.96 -8.23
CA GLY A 262 -22.47 4.67 -7.61
C GLY A 262 -22.42 4.74 -6.08
N LYS A 263 -21.50 4.07 -5.41
CA LYS A 263 -21.33 4.18 -3.96
C LYS A 263 -20.96 5.60 -3.57
N ILE A 264 -21.70 6.16 -2.62
CA ILE A 264 -21.40 7.46 -2.04
C ILE A 264 -20.52 7.26 -0.81
N THR A 265 -19.29 7.74 -0.92
CA THR A 265 -18.31 7.65 0.17
C THR A 265 -18.27 8.95 0.95
N PRO A 266 -18.56 8.92 2.27
CA PRO A 266 -18.40 10.07 3.13
C PRO A 266 -16.91 10.34 3.38
N VAL A 267 -16.49 11.60 3.25
CA VAL A 267 -15.15 12.08 3.57
C VAL A 267 -15.25 13.17 4.60
N ALA A 268 -14.67 12.94 5.78
CA ALA A 268 -14.59 13.95 6.82
C ALA A 268 -13.47 14.95 6.48
N GLU A 269 -13.82 16.21 6.33
CA GLU A 269 -12.90 17.35 6.26
C GLU A 269 -12.52 17.71 7.70
N LEU A 270 -11.24 17.81 7.99
CA LEU A 270 -10.68 17.92 9.32
C LEU A 270 -10.06 19.30 9.57
N GLU A 271 -10.10 19.77 10.81
CA GLU A 271 -9.18 20.83 11.21
C GLU A 271 -7.75 20.34 10.95
N PRO A 272 -6.89 21.17 10.28
CA PRO A 272 -5.53 20.77 9.94
C PRO A 272 -4.78 20.28 11.19
N THR A 273 -4.38 19.01 11.20
CA THR A 273 -3.81 18.37 12.38
C THR A 273 -2.53 17.66 12.02
N GLN A 274 -1.46 17.94 12.75
CA GLN A 274 -0.20 17.22 12.62
C GLN A 274 -0.34 15.83 13.21
N LEU A 275 0.01 14.80 12.43
CA LEU A 275 0.00 13.42 12.88
C LEU A 275 1.05 12.62 12.13
N SER A 276 1.98 12.05 12.86
CA SER A 276 3.13 11.29 12.30
C SER A 276 3.85 12.09 11.20
N GLY A 277 4.14 13.38 11.52
CA GLY A 277 4.90 14.31 10.68
C GLY A 277 4.24 14.73 9.37
N ALA A 278 2.93 14.54 9.18
CA ALA A 278 2.19 15.12 8.06
C ALA A 278 0.91 15.81 8.55
N THR A 279 0.50 16.84 7.83
CA THR A 279 -0.75 17.53 8.13
C THR A 279 -1.91 16.78 7.50
N MET A 280 -2.84 16.32 8.34
CA MET A 280 -4.07 15.64 7.94
C MET A 280 -5.19 16.67 7.75
N TYR A 281 -5.82 16.62 6.59
CA TYR A 281 -6.96 17.47 6.22
C TYR A 281 -8.23 16.67 6.01
N ARG A 282 -8.12 15.37 5.72
CA ARG A 282 -9.23 14.52 5.33
C ARG A 282 -9.08 13.11 5.86
N ALA A 283 -10.20 12.47 6.19
CA ALA A 283 -10.24 11.04 6.49
C ALA A 283 -11.53 10.42 5.93
N THR A 284 -11.46 9.17 5.52
CA THR A 284 -12.66 8.46 5.04
C THR A 284 -13.59 8.11 6.19
N GLY A 285 -14.88 8.38 6.01
CA GLY A 285 -15.97 7.88 6.87
C GLY A 285 -16.48 6.50 6.46
N HIS A 286 -15.81 5.84 5.51
CA HIS A 286 -16.12 4.52 4.95
C HIS A 286 -17.46 4.48 4.19
N HIS A 287 -18.59 4.44 4.91
CA HIS A 287 -19.93 4.43 4.35
C HIS A 287 -20.93 5.16 5.26
N TYR A 288 -22.04 5.61 4.69
CA TYR A 288 -23.00 6.43 5.43
C TYR A 288 -23.74 5.68 6.56
N GLY A 289 -23.85 4.35 6.49
CA GLY A 289 -24.35 3.54 7.61
C GLY A 289 -23.48 3.73 8.86
N LEU A 290 -22.16 3.64 8.70
CA LEU A 290 -21.20 3.84 9.80
C LEU A 290 -21.19 5.30 10.30
N VAL A 291 -21.26 6.28 9.39
CA VAL A 291 -21.36 7.70 9.73
C VAL A 291 -22.58 7.98 10.59
N LYS A 292 -23.73 7.39 10.24
CA LYS A 292 -24.98 7.49 11.00
C LYS A 292 -24.88 6.81 12.36
N GLU A 293 -24.32 5.59 12.39
CA GLU A 293 -24.16 4.82 13.64
C GLU A 293 -23.25 5.54 14.63
N GLN A 294 -22.13 6.09 14.15
CA GLN A 294 -21.13 6.73 14.99
C GLN A 294 -21.42 8.21 15.31
N GLY A 295 -22.43 8.83 14.67
CA GLY A 295 -22.71 10.24 14.84
C GLY A 295 -21.60 11.15 14.31
N LEU A 296 -20.98 10.77 13.16
CA LEU A 296 -19.91 11.51 12.53
C LEU A 296 -20.49 12.65 11.66
N GLY A 297 -20.47 13.86 12.18
CA GLY A 297 -20.99 15.05 11.51
C GLY A 297 -20.11 16.28 11.72
N ALA A 298 -20.53 17.41 11.17
CA ALA A 298 -19.86 18.69 11.38
C ALA A 298 -19.82 19.06 12.88
N GLY A 299 -18.61 19.30 13.42
CA GLY A 299 -18.41 19.60 14.85
C GLY A 299 -18.18 18.36 15.73
N SER A 300 -18.23 17.13 15.20
CA SER A 300 -17.82 15.95 15.93
C SER A 300 -16.31 16.00 16.25
N ILE A 301 -15.92 15.33 17.32
CA ILE A 301 -14.50 15.14 17.68
C ILE A 301 -14.18 13.67 17.48
N ILE A 302 -13.14 13.39 16.71
CA ILE A 302 -12.70 12.06 16.39
C ILE A 302 -11.30 11.79 16.95
N GLU A 303 -11.00 10.54 17.25
CA GLU A 303 -9.65 10.04 17.42
C GLU A 303 -9.15 9.60 16.05
N LEU A 304 -8.15 10.30 15.52
CA LEU A 304 -7.50 10.02 14.26
C LEU A 304 -6.21 9.26 14.51
N THR A 305 -5.96 8.24 13.70
CA THR A 305 -4.68 7.52 13.63
C THR A 305 -4.18 7.52 12.20
N ARG A 306 -2.88 7.28 12.01
CA ARG A 306 -2.30 7.14 10.68
C ARG A 306 -1.95 5.68 10.40
N SER A 307 -2.71 5.02 9.54
CA SER A 307 -2.45 3.63 9.17
C SER A 307 -1.27 3.54 8.20
N GLY A 308 -0.25 2.77 8.57
CA GLY A 308 0.95 2.57 7.73
C GLY A 308 1.74 3.86 7.46
N MET A 309 1.68 4.83 8.36
CA MET A 309 2.31 6.16 8.26
C MET A 309 1.86 6.99 7.02
N VAL A 310 0.81 6.58 6.31
CA VAL A 310 0.38 7.23 5.06
C VAL A 310 -1.08 7.67 5.09
N ILE A 311 -2.01 6.81 5.50
CA ILE A 311 -3.46 7.05 5.34
C ILE A 311 -4.11 7.41 6.68
N PRO A 312 -4.76 8.59 6.80
CA PRO A 312 -5.54 8.94 7.99
C PRO A 312 -6.73 7.99 8.14
N LYS A 313 -6.89 7.45 9.34
CA LYS A 313 -8.00 6.56 9.69
C LYS A 313 -8.72 7.09 10.92
N ILE A 314 -10.05 7.21 10.85
CA ILE A 314 -10.88 7.47 12.01
C ILE A 314 -10.93 6.19 12.85
N ASN A 315 -10.38 6.25 14.06
CA ASN A 315 -10.38 5.13 14.98
C ASN A 315 -11.69 5.03 15.74
N LYS A 316 -12.16 6.16 16.26
CA LYS A 316 -13.46 6.30 16.92
C LYS A 316 -13.95 7.75 16.94
N VAL A 317 -15.26 7.95 17.10
CA VAL A 317 -15.86 9.25 17.37
C VAL A 317 -15.91 9.43 18.89
N LEU A 318 -15.25 10.48 19.40
CA LEU A 318 -15.16 10.80 20.83
C LEU A 318 -16.35 11.66 21.28
N LYS A 319 -16.79 12.56 20.39
CA LYS A 319 -17.95 13.41 20.59
C LYS A 319 -18.76 13.40 19.29
N THR A 320 -20.01 13.00 19.38
CA THR A 320 -20.95 12.96 18.26
C THR A 320 -21.44 14.35 17.88
N ALA A 321 -21.88 14.49 16.63
CA ALA A 321 -22.60 15.66 16.14
C ALA A 321 -23.76 15.22 15.26
N GLU A 322 -24.58 16.17 14.84
CA GLU A 322 -25.66 15.93 13.90
C GLU A 322 -25.12 15.46 12.57
N VAL A 323 -25.66 14.36 12.04
CA VAL A 323 -25.24 13.73 10.81
C VAL A 323 -26.06 14.25 9.65
N ASP A 324 -25.40 14.84 8.68
CA ASP A 324 -26.01 15.23 7.40
C ASP A 324 -25.84 14.10 6.38
N ILE A 325 -26.96 13.49 5.98
CA ILE A 325 -26.99 12.42 4.97
C ILE A 325 -27.61 13.02 3.70
N PRO A 326 -26.86 13.06 2.58
CA PRO A 326 -27.38 13.62 1.35
C PRO A 326 -28.58 12.80 0.81
N LEU A 327 -29.62 13.49 0.40
CA LEU A 327 -30.77 12.87 -0.24
C LEU A 327 -30.56 12.67 -1.74
N ASN A 328 -29.76 13.53 -2.36
CA ASN A 328 -29.50 13.53 -3.78
C ASN A 328 -28.00 13.37 -4.07
N CYS A 329 -27.69 12.78 -5.21
CA CYS A 329 -26.33 12.59 -5.70
C CYS A 329 -25.65 13.94 -5.94
N PRO A 330 -24.45 14.19 -5.36
CA PRO A 330 -23.76 15.47 -5.55
C PRO A 330 -23.27 15.70 -6.99
N SER A 331 -23.21 14.66 -7.81
CA SER A 331 -22.73 14.72 -9.19
C SER A 331 -23.87 14.91 -10.21
N CYS A 332 -24.97 14.15 -10.08
CA CYS A 332 -26.07 14.15 -11.06
C CYS A 332 -27.44 14.55 -10.52
N ASN A 333 -27.53 14.87 -9.25
CA ASN A 333 -28.75 15.24 -8.52
C ASN A 333 -29.87 14.17 -8.49
N SER A 334 -29.61 12.95 -8.93
CA SER A 334 -30.57 11.84 -8.81
C SER A 334 -30.77 11.48 -7.33
N GLN A 335 -32.00 11.10 -6.97
CA GLN A 335 -32.32 10.64 -5.61
C GLN A 335 -31.46 9.44 -5.24
N LEU A 336 -30.80 9.48 -4.08
CA LEU A 336 -29.99 8.40 -3.56
C LEU A 336 -30.84 7.30 -2.93
N ILE A 337 -30.38 6.09 -3.01
CA ILE A 337 -31.02 4.89 -2.43
C ILE A 337 -30.07 4.20 -1.45
N TRP A 338 -30.61 3.55 -0.45
CA TRP A 338 -29.85 2.70 0.44
C TRP A 338 -29.73 1.28 -0.10
N ASP A 339 -28.53 0.76 -0.08
CA ASP A 339 -28.22 -0.65 -0.28
C ASP A 339 -27.43 -1.14 0.95
N SER A 340 -28.13 -1.77 1.89
CA SER A 340 -27.59 -2.11 3.21
C SER A 340 -27.02 -0.86 3.92
N ASP A 341 -25.71 -0.85 4.20
CA ASP A 341 -25.00 0.27 4.85
C ASP A 341 -24.49 1.34 3.88
N PHE A 342 -24.68 1.13 2.57
CA PHE A 342 -24.17 2.00 1.53
C PHE A 342 -25.28 2.90 0.97
N LEU A 343 -24.95 4.17 0.80
CA LEU A 343 -25.75 5.10 0.06
C LEU A 343 -25.32 5.07 -1.41
N MET A 344 -26.27 4.91 -2.33
CA MET A 344 -25.99 4.63 -3.74
C MET A 344 -26.65 5.64 -4.66
N CYS A 345 -25.94 6.05 -5.70
CA CYS A 345 -26.52 6.74 -6.85
C CYS A 345 -26.97 5.71 -7.89
N PRO A 346 -28.29 5.57 -8.17
CA PRO A 346 -28.79 4.58 -9.13
C PRO A 346 -28.58 4.96 -10.60
N ASN A 347 -28.13 6.17 -10.90
CA ASN A 347 -27.95 6.68 -12.26
C ASN A 347 -26.60 6.21 -12.85
N GLU A 348 -26.52 4.95 -13.22
CA GLU A 348 -25.25 4.31 -13.61
C GLU A 348 -24.67 4.84 -14.93
N ASN A 349 -25.51 5.28 -15.86
CA ASN A 349 -25.12 5.60 -17.24
C ASN A 349 -24.91 7.09 -17.48
N ASP A 350 -25.57 7.95 -16.69
CA ASP A 350 -25.57 9.40 -16.94
C ASP A 350 -25.00 10.20 -15.76
N CYS A 351 -24.61 9.54 -14.65
CA CYS A 351 -23.92 10.22 -13.57
C CYS A 351 -22.48 10.53 -13.98
N PRO A 352 -22.08 11.80 -14.06
CA PRO A 352 -20.76 12.22 -14.52
C PRO A 352 -19.61 11.47 -13.84
N ASP A 353 -19.61 11.46 -12.49
CA ASP A 353 -18.53 10.83 -11.72
C ASP A 353 -18.47 9.30 -11.92
N GLN A 354 -19.63 8.65 -12.12
CA GLN A 354 -19.65 7.22 -12.41
C GLN A 354 -19.08 6.94 -13.80
N VAL A 355 -19.49 7.70 -14.81
CA VAL A 355 -19.02 7.54 -16.19
C VAL A 355 -17.51 7.80 -16.28
N VAL A 356 -17.06 8.95 -15.77
CA VAL A 356 -15.63 9.31 -15.71
C VAL A 356 -14.83 8.26 -14.93
N GLY A 357 -15.33 7.87 -13.77
CA GLY A 357 -14.68 6.85 -12.92
C GLY A 357 -14.56 5.48 -13.61
N LYS A 358 -15.58 5.05 -14.37
CA LYS A 358 -15.55 3.80 -15.15
C LYS A 358 -14.49 3.86 -16.26
N MET A 359 -14.40 4.98 -17.00
CA MET A 359 -13.38 5.17 -18.04
C MET A 359 -11.96 5.18 -17.46
N ILE A 360 -11.72 5.92 -16.38
CA ILE A 360 -10.42 5.92 -15.69
C ILE A 360 -10.05 4.50 -15.23
N TYR A 361 -11.01 3.79 -14.64
CA TYR A 361 -10.80 2.43 -14.15
C TYR A 361 -10.42 1.48 -15.28
N PHE A 362 -11.06 1.59 -16.45
CA PHE A 362 -10.73 0.81 -17.64
C PHE A 362 -9.25 0.96 -18.00
N PHE A 363 -8.78 2.19 -18.22
CA PHE A 363 -7.38 2.43 -18.58
C PHE A 363 -6.38 2.01 -17.50
N ARG A 364 -6.74 2.18 -16.23
CA ARG A 364 -5.93 1.69 -15.12
C ARG A 364 -5.80 0.16 -15.11
N ILE A 365 -6.87 -0.56 -15.42
CA ILE A 365 -6.85 -2.04 -15.50
C ILE A 365 -5.99 -2.51 -16.68
N LEU A 366 -6.10 -1.87 -17.83
CA LEU A 366 -5.23 -2.18 -18.97
C LEU A 366 -3.76 -2.15 -18.60
N GLY A 367 -3.31 -1.10 -17.90
CA GLY A 367 -1.97 -0.98 -17.33
C GLY A 367 -0.83 -0.91 -18.36
N ASN A 368 -1.15 -0.83 -19.64
CA ASN A 368 -0.19 -0.72 -20.76
C ASN A 368 -0.30 0.61 -21.50
N ASN A 369 -0.94 1.59 -20.89
CA ASN A 369 -1.15 2.93 -21.44
C ASN A 369 -0.98 3.98 -20.34
N ASP A 370 -0.52 5.16 -20.73
CA ASP A 370 -0.32 6.33 -19.87
C ASP A 370 -1.13 7.52 -20.39
N GLY A 371 -1.36 8.49 -19.51
CA GLY A 371 -2.01 9.76 -19.88
C GLY A 371 -3.54 9.79 -19.74
N PHE A 372 -4.21 8.66 -19.50
CA PHE A 372 -5.67 8.59 -19.32
C PHE A 372 -6.07 8.68 -17.83
N GLY A 373 -5.47 9.65 -17.13
CA GLY A 373 -5.82 9.99 -15.76
C GLY A 373 -7.07 10.88 -15.67
N HIS A 374 -7.43 11.27 -14.43
CA HIS A 374 -8.65 12.02 -14.15
C HIS A 374 -8.79 13.29 -15.00
N ALA A 375 -7.74 14.12 -15.11
CA ALA A 375 -7.80 15.37 -15.87
C ALA A 375 -8.09 15.15 -17.36
N THR A 376 -7.46 14.14 -17.98
CA THR A 376 -7.67 13.80 -19.40
C THR A 376 -9.08 13.27 -19.63
N ILE A 377 -9.51 12.30 -18.81
CA ILE A 377 -10.84 11.68 -18.98
C ILE A 377 -11.95 12.68 -18.66
N GLN A 378 -11.80 13.54 -17.66
CA GLN A 378 -12.76 14.58 -17.36
C GLN A 378 -12.91 15.54 -18.56
N LYS A 379 -11.80 15.98 -19.15
CA LYS A 379 -11.82 16.85 -20.29
C LYS A 379 -12.52 16.21 -21.51
N LEU A 380 -12.24 14.93 -21.78
CA LEU A 380 -12.94 14.16 -22.83
C LEU A 380 -14.44 14.06 -22.54
N TYR A 381 -14.81 13.82 -21.27
CA TYR A 381 -16.21 13.80 -20.84
C TYR A 381 -16.91 15.15 -21.09
N ASP A 382 -16.25 16.26 -20.78
CA ASP A 382 -16.80 17.62 -20.97
C ASP A 382 -17.02 17.93 -22.46
N GLU A 383 -16.21 17.33 -23.35
CA GLU A 383 -16.34 17.41 -24.83
C GLU A 383 -17.32 16.37 -25.41
N GLY A 384 -18.07 15.66 -24.55
CA GLY A 384 -19.17 14.79 -24.99
C GLY A 384 -18.81 13.30 -25.12
N ILE A 385 -17.60 12.89 -24.82
CA ILE A 385 -17.21 11.48 -24.81
C ILE A 385 -17.80 10.78 -23.59
N ARG A 386 -18.51 9.67 -23.81
CA ARG A 386 -19.24 8.96 -22.74
C ARG A 386 -18.79 7.51 -22.56
N GLN A 387 -18.12 6.95 -23.52
CA GLN A 387 -17.72 5.54 -23.53
C GLN A 387 -16.25 5.41 -23.93
N VAL A 388 -15.61 4.36 -23.44
CA VAL A 388 -14.22 4.02 -23.79
C VAL A 388 -14.07 3.77 -25.29
N SER A 389 -15.06 3.14 -25.94
CA SER A 389 -15.09 2.91 -27.40
C SER A 389 -14.88 4.21 -28.18
N ASP A 390 -15.50 5.29 -27.74
CA ASP A 390 -15.43 6.58 -28.42
C ASP A 390 -14.01 7.17 -28.34
N ILE A 391 -13.34 6.98 -27.19
CA ILE A 391 -11.94 7.40 -27.01
C ILE A 391 -11.03 6.70 -28.03
N TYR A 392 -11.26 5.43 -28.29
CA TYR A 392 -10.47 4.67 -29.26
C TYR A 392 -10.74 5.06 -30.72
N LEU A 393 -11.79 5.81 -31.01
CA LEU A 393 -12.10 6.32 -32.35
C LEU A 393 -11.50 7.69 -32.63
N LEU A 394 -11.02 8.41 -31.57
CA LEU A 394 -10.46 9.75 -31.72
C LEU A 394 -9.16 9.76 -32.52
N ASN A 395 -8.98 10.86 -33.27
CA ASN A 395 -7.75 11.19 -33.97
C ASN A 395 -7.07 12.44 -33.37
N ILE A 396 -5.89 12.79 -33.88
CA ILE A 396 -5.09 13.90 -33.35
C ILE A 396 -5.83 15.24 -33.51
N ASP A 397 -6.44 15.49 -34.67
CA ASP A 397 -7.10 16.76 -34.97
C ASP A 397 -8.30 16.97 -34.05
N GLU A 398 -9.06 15.93 -33.76
CA GLU A 398 -10.17 15.96 -32.80
C GLU A 398 -9.69 16.29 -31.41
N LEU A 399 -8.63 15.63 -30.92
CA LEU A 399 -8.05 15.94 -29.60
C LEU A 399 -7.54 17.38 -29.53
N VAL A 400 -6.91 17.87 -30.59
CA VAL A 400 -6.48 19.29 -30.68
C VAL A 400 -7.67 20.22 -30.64
N SER A 401 -8.76 19.91 -31.37
CA SER A 401 -9.99 20.71 -31.33
C SER A 401 -10.65 20.74 -29.96
N MET A 402 -10.53 19.66 -29.17
CA MET A 402 -10.92 19.57 -27.76
C MET A 402 -9.96 20.33 -26.85
N GLY A 403 -8.93 21.01 -27.35
CA GLY A 403 -8.00 21.84 -26.63
C GLY A 403 -6.86 21.08 -25.94
N PHE A 404 -6.54 19.86 -26.37
CA PHE A 404 -5.27 19.21 -26.02
C PHE A 404 -4.13 19.79 -26.87
N GLY A 405 -2.94 19.93 -26.29
CA GLY A 405 -1.76 20.33 -27.07
C GLY A 405 -1.36 19.24 -28.07
N GLU A 406 -0.82 19.61 -29.25
CA GLU A 406 -0.43 18.68 -30.33
C GLU A 406 0.42 17.50 -29.81
N LYS A 407 1.47 17.78 -29.00
CA LYS A 407 2.33 16.76 -28.43
C LYS A 407 1.58 15.81 -27.50
N THR A 408 0.66 16.32 -26.70
CA THR A 408 -0.19 15.51 -25.80
C THR A 408 -1.13 14.65 -26.62
N SER A 409 -1.78 15.22 -27.65
CA SER A 409 -2.67 14.50 -28.57
C SER A 409 -1.94 13.34 -29.26
N GLN A 410 -0.75 13.60 -29.80
CA GLN A 410 0.07 12.57 -30.42
C GLN A 410 0.43 11.45 -29.43
N ASN A 411 0.81 11.80 -28.17
CA ASN A 411 1.12 10.81 -27.14
C ASN A 411 -0.10 9.96 -26.79
N LEU A 412 -1.27 10.57 -26.59
CA LEU A 412 -2.50 9.83 -26.28
C LEU A 412 -2.87 8.85 -27.40
N ILE A 413 -2.79 9.27 -28.66
CA ILE A 413 -3.06 8.37 -29.81
C ILE A 413 -2.04 7.23 -29.87
N ASN A 414 -0.76 7.50 -29.63
CA ASN A 414 0.26 6.47 -29.58
C ASN A 414 -0.03 5.44 -28.47
N GLN A 415 -0.46 5.89 -27.29
CA GLN A 415 -0.85 5.00 -26.19
C GLN A 415 -2.07 4.13 -26.55
N LEU A 416 -3.08 4.70 -27.21
CA LEU A 416 -4.24 3.93 -27.69
C LEU A 416 -3.83 2.89 -28.73
N GLN A 417 -2.95 3.24 -29.67
CA GLN A 417 -2.44 2.29 -30.66
C GLN A 417 -1.63 1.17 -30.01
N ARG A 418 -0.76 1.53 -29.05
CA ARG A 418 0.01 0.57 -28.27
C ARG A 418 -0.92 -0.41 -27.55
N SER A 419 -1.95 0.10 -26.86
CA SER A 419 -2.89 -0.74 -26.12
C SER A 419 -3.70 -1.70 -26.97
N ARG A 420 -3.86 -1.41 -28.28
CA ARG A 420 -4.51 -2.33 -29.26
C ARG A 420 -3.58 -3.44 -29.75
N GLN A 421 -2.28 -3.20 -29.76
CA GLN A 421 -1.30 -4.11 -30.38
C GLN A 421 -0.65 -5.04 -29.37
N GLU A 422 -0.51 -4.60 -28.13
CA GLU A 422 0.07 -5.42 -27.07
C GLU A 422 -0.94 -6.45 -26.56
N SER A 423 -0.49 -7.69 -26.41
CA SER A 423 -1.28 -8.73 -25.76
C SER A 423 -1.56 -8.35 -24.32
N ILE A 424 -2.84 -8.28 -23.97
CA ILE A 424 -3.32 -8.00 -22.62
C ILE A 424 -3.65 -9.33 -21.98
N GLU A 425 -3.20 -9.52 -20.75
CA GLU A 425 -3.53 -10.72 -19.98
C GLU A 425 -5.06 -10.78 -19.75
N ASP A 426 -5.71 -11.85 -20.18
CA ASP A 426 -7.19 -12.02 -20.17
C ASP A 426 -7.82 -11.74 -18.80
N TRP A 427 -7.11 -11.99 -17.71
CA TRP A 427 -7.60 -11.74 -16.36
C TRP A 427 -7.85 -10.24 -16.05
N ARG A 428 -7.29 -9.32 -16.83
CA ARG A 428 -7.50 -7.88 -16.61
C ARG A 428 -8.92 -7.44 -16.95
N PHE A 429 -9.65 -8.24 -17.71
CA PHE A 429 -11.02 -7.97 -18.14
C PHE A 429 -12.07 -8.82 -17.40
N LEU A 430 -11.65 -9.80 -16.64
CA LEU A 430 -12.49 -10.59 -15.76
C LEU A 430 -12.66 -9.93 -14.39
#